data_73de8d7ad2a9acb49b8e677bb405cd93
#
_entry.id   73de8d7ad2a9acb49b8e677bb405cd93
#
_cell.length_a   1.000
_cell.length_b   1.000
_cell.length_c   1.000
_cell.angle_alpha   90.00
_cell.angle_beta   90.00
_cell.angle_gamma   90.00
#
_symmetry.space_group_name_H-M   'P 1'
#
loop_
_entity.id
_entity.type
_entity.pdbx_description
1 polymer ?
#
loop_
_entity_poly.entity_id
_entity_poly.type
_entity_poly.pdbx_seq_one_letter_code
_entity_poly.pdbx_strand_id
1 'polypeptide(L)'
;MSNEMFCFQCEQTASCTACTGRAGVCGKTAEVADDQDKLTGALIGLARTCAKGAQATDETYGLVIDGLFTTVTNVNFNDETVNALIDRIHAESAALASAAGIDVAADYDVANIWNDDEDIRSLKSLILFGLRGTSAYASHARVLGKTDAAADAFFLEALAALGKEGSMDSLLPLVIRTGEVNLAVMGLLDAANTGAFGTPEPTEVTLDVEAGPFIVITGHDLGDIKALLEQTEGRGVNVYTHSEMLPAHGYPELKKYPHLKGNFGTAWQNQRTEFANIPAPILFTTNCLMPPAKSYADRVFTTGEVSFPGTPHIGADKDFTPVIKRALELGGYSETQRFTGINGGSKVTTGFGQGTVLSIAGDVVEAVKTGKIRHFFLVGGCDGARNGRNYYTDFVKQTPSDTVILTLACGKYRFNDLDLGCVPGTSIPRLLDVGQCNDAYGAIQIAVALAGAFECGVNDLPLSMVLSWYEQKAVCILLTLLSLGIQGIKLGPTLPAFVSPNVLNFLVENYRIAPTTTPEADLAELLG
;
A
#
# COMPACT_ATOMS: atom_id res chain seq x y z
N MET A 1 5.88 4.09 33.50
CA MET A 1 5.85 3.88 32.03
C MET A 1 6.43 5.14 31.40
N SER A 2 7.41 5.06 30.54
CA SER A 2 7.95 6.23 29.86
C SER A 2 6.85 6.81 28.96
N ASN A 3 6.56 8.11 29.12
CA ASN A 3 5.62 8.82 28.24
C ASN A 3 6.25 9.14 26.86
N GLU A 4 7.25 8.40 26.43
CA GLU A 4 8.03 8.66 25.23
C GLU A 4 8.07 7.40 24.37
N MET A 5 7.86 7.59 23.08
CA MET A 5 7.90 6.54 22.05
C MET A 5 9.18 6.59 21.23
N PHE A 6 9.49 5.50 20.53
CA PHE A 6 10.42 5.50 19.41
C PHE A 6 9.73 4.92 18.18
N CYS A 7 9.72 5.65 17.05
CA CYS A 7 9.20 5.14 15.78
C CYS A 7 9.79 5.92 14.61
N PHE A 8 10.31 5.23 13.60
CA PHE A 8 10.90 5.83 12.40
C PHE A 8 10.48 5.13 11.10
N GLN A 9 9.37 4.39 11.14
CA GLN A 9 8.97 3.45 10.09
C GLN A 9 8.33 4.09 8.84
N CYS A 10 8.03 5.39 8.83
CA CYS A 10 7.34 6.05 7.72
C CYS A 10 8.03 7.35 7.29
N GLU A 11 7.70 7.83 6.09
CA GLU A 11 8.29 9.03 5.49
C GLU A 11 8.03 10.29 6.31
N GLN A 12 6.87 10.40 6.98
CA GLN A 12 6.55 11.58 7.79
C GLN A 12 7.17 11.59 9.19
N THR A 13 8.06 10.63 9.47
CA THR A 13 8.84 10.58 10.72
C THR A 13 9.40 11.96 11.10
N ALA A 14 9.27 12.34 12.37
CA ALA A 14 9.66 13.65 12.85
C ALA A 14 11.11 13.98 12.50
N SER A 15 11.32 15.14 11.87
CA SER A 15 12.65 15.64 11.43
C SER A 15 13.42 14.68 10.52
N CYS A 16 12.78 13.72 9.85
CA CYS A 16 13.41 12.64 9.09
C CYS A 16 14.39 11.79 9.95
N THR A 17 14.15 11.68 11.26
CA THR A 17 14.97 10.89 12.20
C THR A 17 14.13 9.87 12.95
N ALA A 18 13.34 10.29 13.93
CA ALA A 18 12.40 9.44 14.67
C ALA A 18 11.32 10.27 15.36
N CYS A 19 10.15 9.67 15.60
CA CYS A 19 9.15 10.16 16.53
C CYS A 19 9.54 9.65 17.93
N THR A 20 9.89 10.56 18.84
CA THR A 20 10.37 10.23 20.21
C THR A 20 9.56 10.88 21.32
N GLY A 21 8.50 11.64 20.97
CA GLY A 21 7.65 12.34 21.95
C GLY A 21 6.47 11.52 22.45
N ARG A 22 5.42 12.23 22.87
CA ARG A 22 4.17 11.62 23.38
C ARG A 22 3.28 11.06 22.27
N ALA A 23 3.49 11.48 21.03
CA ALA A 23 2.77 11.00 19.85
C ALA A 23 3.64 11.09 18.60
N GLY A 24 3.40 10.20 17.66
CA GLY A 24 3.97 10.26 16.33
C GLY A 24 3.31 11.35 15.46
N VAL A 25 3.95 11.74 14.37
CA VAL A 25 3.39 12.68 13.38
C VAL A 25 2.07 12.17 12.80
N CYS A 26 1.90 10.85 12.67
CA CYS A 26 0.64 10.21 12.25
C CYS A 26 -0.50 10.30 13.28
N GLY A 27 -0.21 10.74 14.50
CA GLY A 27 -1.16 10.79 15.62
C GLY A 27 -1.20 9.53 16.50
N LYS A 28 -0.34 8.53 16.24
CA LYS A 28 -0.17 7.35 17.11
C LYS A 28 0.35 7.82 18.47
N THR A 29 -0.28 7.38 19.58
CA THR A 29 0.18 7.67 20.93
C THR A 29 1.42 6.86 21.27
N ALA A 30 2.16 7.27 22.31
CA ALA A 30 3.31 6.50 22.80
C ALA A 30 2.88 5.10 23.29
N GLU A 31 1.70 4.98 23.91
CA GLU A 31 1.13 3.72 24.38
C GLU A 31 0.88 2.74 23.22
N VAL A 32 0.18 3.17 22.19
CA VAL A 32 -0.05 2.34 20.99
C VAL A 32 1.27 1.98 20.29
N ALA A 33 2.27 2.86 20.31
CA ALA A 33 3.58 2.55 19.73
C ALA A 33 4.31 1.44 20.51
N ASP A 34 4.28 1.52 21.85
CA ASP A 34 4.83 0.52 22.75
C ASP A 34 4.11 -0.84 22.61
N ASP A 35 2.78 -0.83 22.51
CA ASP A 35 2.00 -2.06 22.31
C ASP A 35 2.25 -2.69 20.94
N GLN A 36 2.47 -1.91 19.88
CA GLN A 36 2.89 -2.43 18.58
C GLN A 36 4.32 -3.00 18.60
N ASP A 37 5.21 -2.47 19.42
CA ASP A 37 6.53 -3.06 19.65
C ASP A 37 6.43 -4.37 20.45
N LYS A 38 5.57 -4.45 21.48
CA LYS A 38 5.26 -5.69 22.20
C LYS A 38 4.63 -6.73 21.26
N LEU A 39 3.68 -6.32 20.41
CA LEU A 39 3.09 -7.21 19.39
C LEU A 39 4.17 -7.78 18.47
N THR A 40 5.10 -6.95 18.00
CA THR A 40 6.24 -7.40 17.19
C THR A 40 7.13 -8.38 17.98
N GLY A 41 7.36 -8.11 19.27
CA GLY A 41 8.10 -9.00 20.17
C GLY A 41 7.44 -10.36 20.35
N ALA A 42 6.11 -10.39 20.52
CA ALA A 42 5.32 -11.62 20.63
C ALA A 42 5.36 -12.44 19.32
N LEU A 43 5.26 -11.78 18.15
CA LEU A 43 5.41 -12.43 16.85
C LEU A 43 6.79 -13.07 16.66
N ILE A 44 7.86 -12.38 17.09
CA ILE A 44 9.22 -12.95 17.08
C ILE A 44 9.31 -14.13 18.07
N GLY A 45 8.67 -14.04 19.24
CA GLY A 45 8.56 -15.13 20.21
C GLY A 45 7.88 -16.37 19.64
N LEU A 46 6.73 -16.20 18.97
CA LEU A 46 6.01 -17.27 18.28
C LEU A 46 6.89 -17.91 17.18
N ALA A 47 7.52 -17.09 16.34
CA ALA A 47 8.40 -17.57 15.27
C ALA A 47 9.59 -18.37 15.83
N ARG A 48 10.17 -17.93 16.96
CA ARG A 48 11.24 -18.66 17.66
C ARG A 48 10.75 -19.96 18.29
N THR A 49 9.51 -20.03 18.72
CA THR A 49 8.88 -21.26 19.20
C THR A 49 8.73 -22.27 18.05
N CYS A 50 8.28 -21.83 16.89
CA CYS A 50 8.24 -22.66 15.68
C CYS A 50 9.65 -23.13 15.26
N ALA A 51 10.65 -22.26 15.32
CA ALA A 51 12.04 -22.60 15.00
C ALA A 51 12.67 -23.64 15.95
N LYS A 52 12.11 -23.84 17.16
CA LYS A 52 12.51 -24.91 18.07
C LYS A 52 11.87 -26.27 17.74
N GLY A 53 10.97 -26.34 16.74
CA GLY A 53 10.34 -27.57 16.27
C GLY A 53 8.83 -27.64 16.42
N ALA A 54 8.17 -26.60 16.94
CA ALA A 54 6.71 -26.52 16.93
C ALA A 54 6.20 -26.37 15.49
N GLN A 55 5.14 -27.12 15.14
CA GLN A 55 4.57 -27.09 13.79
C GLN A 55 3.54 -25.96 13.68
N ALA A 56 3.82 -24.98 12.83
CA ALA A 56 2.88 -23.92 12.53
C ALA A 56 1.62 -24.46 11.82
N THR A 57 0.49 -23.85 12.14
CA THR A 57 -0.83 -24.14 11.55
C THR A 57 -1.26 -23.00 10.64
N ASP A 58 -2.37 -23.13 9.93
CA ASP A 58 -2.95 -22.02 9.15
C ASP A 58 -3.36 -20.85 10.06
N GLU A 59 -3.84 -21.12 11.28
CA GLU A 59 -4.11 -20.09 12.29
C GLU A 59 -2.83 -19.37 12.71
N THR A 60 -1.71 -20.09 12.88
CA THR A 60 -0.40 -19.49 13.18
C THR A 60 0.00 -18.49 12.11
N TYR A 61 -0.12 -18.86 10.84
CA TYR A 61 0.21 -17.97 9.72
C TYR A 61 -0.75 -16.78 9.63
N GLY A 62 -2.05 -17.00 9.86
CA GLY A 62 -3.04 -15.94 9.95
C GLY A 62 -2.65 -14.91 11.01
N LEU A 63 -2.37 -15.34 12.25
CA LEU A 63 -1.95 -14.47 13.35
C LEU A 63 -0.67 -13.68 13.05
N VAL A 64 0.30 -14.31 12.39
CA VAL A 64 1.54 -13.62 11.99
C VAL A 64 1.25 -12.52 10.97
N ILE A 65 0.45 -12.81 9.96
CA ILE A 65 0.07 -11.86 8.91
C ILE A 65 -0.74 -10.71 9.48
N ASP A 66 -1.78 -10.99 10.26
CA ASP A 66 -2.65 -9.97 10.89
C ASP A 66 -1.85 -9.11 11.88
N GLY A 67 -0.97 -9.72 12.68
CA GLY A 67 -0.12 -9.01 13.62
C GLY A 67 0.86 -8.05 12.94
N LEU A 68 1.53 -8.48 11.88
CA LEU A 68 2.41 -7.63 11.09
C LEU A 68 1.61 -6.51 10.41
N PHE A 69 0.46 -6.82 9.80
CA PHE A 69 -0.39 -5.84 9.12
C PHE A 69 -0.93 -4.79 10.10
N THR A 70 -1.36 -5.19 11.31
CA THR A 70 -1.79 -4.30 12.39
C THR A 70 -0.75 -3.22 12.71
N THR A 71 0.55 -3.51 12.55
CA THR A 71 1.65 -2.57 12.86
C THR A 71 2.03 -1.65 11.70
N VAL A 72 1.44 -1.81 10.51
CA VAL A 72 1.65 -0.91 9.37
C VAL A 72 1.17 0.51 9.72
N THR A 73 1.84 1.51 9.17
CA THR A 73 1.52 2.92 9.44
C THR A 73 0.07 3.24 9.07
N ASN A 74 -0.65 3.91 9.97
CA ASN A 74 -2.04 4.34 9.77
C ASN A 74 -3.05 3.19 9.57
N VAL A 75 -2.83 2.06 10.24
CA VAL A 75 -3.76 0.93 10.32
C VAL A 75 -4.48 0.93 11.66
N ASN A 76 -3.81 0.62 12.74
CA ASN A 76 -4.42 0.42 14.04
C ASN A 76 -3.90 1.44 15.06
N PHE A 77 -4.84 2.18 15.67
CA PHE A 77 -4.60 3.19 16.72
C PHE A 77 -5.24 2.79 18.05
N ASN A 78 -5.79 1.57 18.14
CA ASN A 78 -6.56 1.10 19.28
C ASN A 78 -5.74 0.08 20.08
N ASP A 79 -5.25 0.48 21.24
CA ASP A 79 -4.48 -0.33 22.18
C ASP A 79 -5.22 -1.60 22.61
N GLU A 80 -6.55 -1.53 22.83
CA GLU A 80 -7.35 -2.70 23.23
C GLU A 80 -7.29 -3.82 22.17
N THR A 81 -7.39 -3.45 20.87
CA THR A 81 -7.34 -4.45 19.79
C THR A 81 -5.93 -4.99 19.56
N VAL A 82 -4.90 -4.16 19.73
CA VAL A 82 -3.50 -4.60 19.68
C VAL A 82 -3.19 -5.58 20.80
N ASN A 83 -3.58 -5.27 22.04
CA ASN A 83 -3.36 -6.15 23.18
C ASN A 83 -4.14 -7.48 23.06
N ALA A 84 -5.39 -7.45 22.58
CA ALA A 84 -6.15 -8.68 22.30
C ALA A 84 -5.46 -9.59 21.28
N LEU A 85 -4.78 -9.01 20.29
CA LEU A 85 -4.01 -9.79 19.31
C LEU A 85 -2.73 -10.39 19.94
N ILE A 86 -2.05 -9.67 20.82
CA ILE A 86 -0.92 -10.20 21.60
C ILE A 86 -1.36 -11.41 22.42
N ASP A 87 -2.50 -11.34 23.12
CA ASP A 87 -3.04 -12.44 23.91
C ASP A 87 -3.32 -13.69 23.05
N ARG A 88 -3.87 -13.50 21.84
CA ARG A 88 -4.09 -14.58 20.88
C ARG A 88 -2.77 -15.24 20.44
N ILE A 89 -1.75 -14.43 20.14
CA ILE A 89 -0.40 -14.91 19.74
C ILE A 89 0.24 -15.71 20.88
N HIS A 90 0.12 -15.25 22.12
CA HIS A 90 0.62 -15.99 23.29
C HIS A 90 -0.11 -17.32 23.48
N ALA A 91 -1.44 -17.34 23.31
CA ALA A 91 -2.22 -18.57 23.41
C ALA A 91 -1.82 -19.60 22.33
N GLU A 92 -1.64 -19.16 21.08
CA GLU A 92 -1.18 -20.00 19.97
C GLU A 92 0.24 -20.53 20.25
N SER A 93 1.16 -19.67 20.66
CA SER A 93 2.55 -20.07 21.01
C SER A 93 2.57 -21.13 22.10
N ALA A 94 1.73 -20.99 23.14
CA ALA A 94 1.62 -21.97 24.22
C ALA A 94 1.02 -23.30 23.74
N ALA A 95 -0.01 -23.26 22.89
CA ALA A 95 -0.64 -24.44 22.32
C ALA A 95 0.34 -25.24 21.45
N LEU A 96 1.07 -24.55 20.55
CA LEU A 96 2.08 -25.17 19.68
C LEU A 96 3.24 -25.78 20.47
N ALA A 97 3.77 -25.05 21.47
CA ALA A 97 4.85 -25.55 22.32
C ALA A 97 4.42 -26.79 23.12
N SER A 98 3.20 -26.76 23.69
CA SER A 98 2.64 -27.92 24.40
C SER A 98 2.48 -29.14 23.49
N ALA A 99 1.98 -28.95 22.28
CA ALA A 99 1.84 -30.03 21.29
C ALA A 99 3.19 -30.65 20.88
N ALA A 100 4.26 -29.82 20.81
CA ALA A 100 5.59 -30.25 20.47
C ALA A 100 6.41 -30.77 21.67
N GLY A 101 5.93 -30.61 22.90
CA GLY A 101 6.67 -30.98 24.12
C GLY A 101 7.93 -30.11 24.34
N ILE A 102 7.87 -28.84 23.99
CA ILE A 102 8.99 -27.89 24.12
C ILE A 102 8.57 -26.68 24.96
N ASP A 103 9.55 -25.90 25.40
CA ASP A 103 9.29 -24.63 26.09
C ASP A 103 8.97 -23.52 25.08
N VAL A 104 7.99 -22.68 25.40
CA VAL A 104 7.66 -21.46 24.67
C VAL A 104 8.91 -20.54 24.63
N ALA A 105 9.19 -19.96 23.50
CA ALA A 105 10.22 -18.92 23.44
C ALA A 105 9.65 -17.60 24.03
N ALA A 106 10.46 -16.92 24.83
CA ALA A 106 10.08 -15.62 25.37
C ALA A 106 9.92 -14.59 24.23
N ASP A 107 9.05 -13.61 24.45
CA ASP A 107 8.94 -12.44 23.59
C ASP A 107 10.31 -11.78 23.41
N TYR A 108 10.47 -11.15 22.27
CA TYR A 108 11.69 -10.43 21.95
C TYR A 108 11.53 -8.95 22.32
N ASP A 109 12.49 -8.40 23.02
CA ASP A 109 12.52 -6.96 23.25
C ASP A 109 12.97 -6.24 21.98
N VAL A 110 12.04 -5.61 21.29
CA VAL A 110 12.27 -4.90 20.02
C VAL A 110 13.22 -3.72 20.18
N ALA A 111 13.40 -3.19 21.40
CA ALA A 111 14.41 -2.19 21.69
C ALA A 111 15.84 -2.68 21.34
N ASN A 112 16.08 -3.97 21.34
CA ASN A 112 17.36 -4.53 20.88
C ASN A 112 17.60 -4.35 19.37
N ILE A 113 16.55 -4.18 18.56
CA ILE A 113 16.69 -3.79 17.15
C ILE A 113 17.00 -2.29 17.07
N TRP A 114 16.26 -1.48 17.82
CA TRP A 114 16.40 -0.01 17.74
C TRP A 114 17.74 0.50 18.29
N ASN A 115 18.35 -0.22 19.21
CA ASN A 115 19.63 0.11 19.84
C ASN A 115 20.82 -0.68 19.28
N ASP A 116 20.64 -1.48 18.23
CA ASP A 116 21.71 -2.22 17.56
C ASP A 116 22.69 -1.28 16.84
N ASP A 117 23.79 -1.79 16.35
CA ASP A 117 24.68 -1.09 15.41
C ASP A 117 23.85 -0.48 14.27
N GLU A 118 24.24 0.70 13.79
CA GLU A 118 23.43 1.47 12.84
C GLU A 118 23.15 0.70 11.54
N ASP A 119 24.12 -0.06 11.03
CA ASP A 119 23.95 -0.83 9.80
C ASP A 119 23.09 -2.07 10.05
N ILE A 120 23.30 -2.76 11.18
CA ILE A 120 22.50 -3.91 11.59
C ILE A 120 21.05 -3.49 11.84
N ARG A 121 20.83 -2.38 12.57
CA ARG A 121 19.52 -1.77 12.76
C ARG A 121 18.83 -1.47 11.42
N SER A 122 19.58 -0.90 10.48
CA SER A 122 19.08 -0.57 9.13
C SER A 122 18.61 -1.82 8.38
N LEU A 123 19.40 -2.89 8.35
CA LEU A 123 19.03 -4.13 7.67
C LEU A 123 17.86 -4.85 8.37
N LYS A 124 17.87 -4.93 9.71
CA LYS A 124 16.74 -5.48 10.48
C LYS A 124 15.46 -4.67 10.24
N SER A 125 15.56 -3.34 10.14
CA SER A 125 14.42 -2.47 9.82
C SER A 125 13.89 -2.72 8.41
N LEU A 126 14.74 -2.86 7.41
CA LEU A 126 14.35 -3.19 6.03
C LEU A 126 13.60 -4.53 5.98
N ILE A 127 14.10 -5.57 6.68
CA ILE A 127 13.41 -6.87 6.76
C ILE A 127 12.06 -6.69 7.46
N LEU A 128 12.01 -6.12 8.66
CA LEU A 128 10.78 -5.98 9.45
C LEU A 128 9.72 -5.16 8.71
N PHE A 129 10.11 -4.03 8.12
CA PHE A 129 9.18 -3.16 7.40
C PHE A 129 8.77 -3.77 6.06
N GLY A 130 9.68 -4.51 5.42
CA GLY A 130 9.34 -5.35 4.26
C GLY A 130 8.27 -6.39 4.60
N LEU A 131 8.44 -7.14 5.70
CA LEU A 131 7.46 -8.12 6.18
C LEU A 131 6.11 -7.47 6.50
N ARG A 132 6.11 -6.31 7.17
CA ARG A 132 4.88 -5.56 7.46
C ARG A 132 4.13 -5.17 6.18
N GLY A 133 4.84 -4.71 5.14
CA GLY A 133 4.23 -4.39 3.85
C GLY A 133 3.69 -5.62 3.13
N THR A 134 4.49 -6.69 3.08
CA THR A 134 4.11 -7.96 2.42
C THR A 134 2.91 -8.61 3.11
N SER A 135 2.82 -8.53 4.45
CA SER A 135 1.69 -9.10 5.20
C SER A 135 0.35 -8.48 4.83
N ALA A 136 0.31 -7.18 4.51
CA ALA A 136 -0.91 -6.54 4.03
C ALA A 136 -1.41 -7.18 2.72
N TYR A 137 -0.53 -7.46 1.79
CA TYR A 137 -0.88 -8.13 0.53
C TYR A 137 -1.26 -9.59 0.73
N ALA A 138 -0.55 -10.30 1.62
CA ALA A 138 -0.89 -11.67 1.99
C ALA A 138 -2.27 -11.76 2.67
N SER A 139 -2.62 -10.80 3.54
CA SER A 139 -3.93 -10.71 4.18
C SER A 139 -5.04 -10.57 3.13
N HIS A 140 -4.91 -9.65 2.16
CA HIS A 140 -5.90 -9.48 1.09
C HIS A 140 -6.04 -10.73 0.21
N ALA A 141 -4.94 -11.44 -0.08
CA ALA A 141 -5.01 -12.71 -0.82
C ALA A 141 -5.75 -13.79 0.00
N ARG A 142 -5.52 -13.86 1.32
CA ARG A 142 -6.22 -14.79 2.23
C ARG A 142 -7.71 -14.51 2.33
N VAL A 143 -8.14 -13.23 2.35
CA VAL A 143 -9.57 -12.85 2.28
C VAL A 143 -10.24 -13.46 1.05
N LEU A 144 -9.52 -13.58 -0.07
CA LEU A 144 -10.00 -14.23 -1.30
C LEU A 144 -9.67 -15.73 -1.38
N GLY A 145 -9.30 -16.35 -0.27
CA GLY A 145 -9.03 -17.79 -0.17
C GLY A 145 -7.74 -18.25 -0.85
N LYS A 146 -6.76 -17.36 -1.03
CA LYS A 146 -5.45 -17.68 -1.62
C LYS A 146 -4.33 -17.54 -0.60
N THR A 147 -3.48 -18.58 -0.53
CA THR A 147 -2.29 -18.63 0.32
C THR A 147 -1.09 -19.15 -0.45
N ASP A 148 0.11 -18.84 0.01
CA ASP A 148 1.36 -19.39 -0.50
C ASP A 148 2.20 -19.93 0.66
N ALA A 149 2.37 -21.24 0.72
CA ALA A 149 3.05 -21.93 1.82
C ALA A 149 4.53 -21.52 1.96
N ALA A 150 5.20 -21.14 0.87
CA ALA A 150 6.60 -20.71 0.92
C ALA A 150 6.70 -19.29 1.50
N ALA A 151 5.77 -18.40 1.15
CA ALA A 151 5.67 -17.08 1.73
C ALA A 151 5.31 -17.16 3.22
N ASP A 152 4.32 -17.97 3.58
CA ASP A 152 3.91 -18.20 4.97
C ASP A 152 5.07 -18.70 5.83
N ALA A 153 5.83 -19.69 5.36
CA ALA A 153 7.02 -20.18 6.06
C ALA A 153 8.12 -19.11 6.18
N PHE A 154 8.28 -18.26 5.16
CA PHE A 154 9.29 -17.20 5.18
C PHE A 154 8.98 -16.12 6.22
N PHE A 155 7.72 -15.77 6.48
CA PHE A 155 7.37 -14.84 7.57
C PHE A 155 7.93 -15.32 8.92
N LEU A 156 7.74 -16.60 9.24
CA LEU A 156 8.28 -17.19 10.48
C LEU A 156 9.82 -17.24 10.49
N GLU A 157 10.43 -17.64 9.37
CA GLU A 157 11.90 -17.69 9.23
C GLU A 157 12.52 -16.31 9.47
N ALA A 158 12.01 -15.28 8.80
CA ALA A 158 12.53 -13.92 8.88
C ALA A 158 12.30 -13.30 10.27
N LEU A 159 11.12 -13.48 10.87
CA LEU A 159 10.85 -13.04 12.25
C LEU A 159 11.78 -13.73 13.26
N ALA A 160 11.99 -15.03 13.13
CA ALA A 160 12.92 -15.75 14.01
C ALA A 160 14.38 -15.26 13.84
N ALA A 161 14.77 -14.86 12.63
CA ALA A 161 16.09 -14.30 12.35
C ALA A 161 16.26 -12.90 12.98
N LEU A 162 15.23 -12.06 12.97
CA LEU A 162 15.26 -10.75 13.63
C LEU A 162 15.53 -10.85 15.14
N GLY A 163 15.09 -11.94 15.78
CA GLY A 163 15.34 -12.23 17.20
C GLY A 163 16.73 -12.77 17.52
N LYS A 164 17.67 -12.76 16.57
CA LYS A 164 19.06 -13.23 16.74
C LYS A 164 20.05 -12.08 16.54
N GLU A 165 21.28 -12.29 17.03
CA GLU A 165 22.42 -11.47 16.59
C GLU A 165 22.59 -11.64 15.08
N GLY A 166 22.89 -10.54 14.39
CA GLY A 166 23.05 -10.51 12.94
C GLY A 166 24.36 -9.84 12.53
N SER A 167 24.78 -10.13 11.31
CA SER A 167 25.85 -9.41 10.60
C SER A 167 25.36 -8.95 9.25
N MET A 168 26.07 -8.05 8.59
CA MET A 168 25.78 -7.64 7.21
C MET A 168 25.63 -8.86 6.30
N ASP A 169 26.57 -9.81 6.39
CA ASP A 169 26.58 -11.01 5.54
C ASP A 169 25.37 -11.94 5.78
N SER A 170 24.83 -11.97 7.00
CA SER A 170 23.66 -12.80 7.32
C SER A 170 22.33 -12.12 7.03
N LEU A 171 22.24 -10.79 7.14
CA LEU A 171 20.99 -10.03 7.00
C LEU A 171 20.72 -9.56 5.57
N LEU A 172 21.76 -9.20 4.81
CA LEU A 172 21.57 -8.73 3.42
C LEU A 172 20.87 -9.76 2.53
N PRO A 173 21.20 -11.07 2.57
CA PRO A 173 20.43 -12.08 1.82
C PRO A 173 18.95 -12.13 2.22
N LEU A 174 18.62 -11.92 3.51
CA LEU A 174 17.23 -11.88 3.97
C LEU A 174 16.49 -10.63 3.49
N VAL A 175 17.16 -9.48 3.39
CA VAL A 175 16.60 -8.26 2.79
C VAL A 175 16.19 -8.54 1.34
N ILE A 176 17.07 -9.12 0.53
CA ILE A 176 16.80 -9.46 -0.86
C ILE A 176 15.66 -10.48 -0.97
N ARG A 177 15.71 -11.54 -0.15
CA ARG A 177 14.67 -12.57 -0.13
C ARG A 177 13.30 -12.03 0.31
N THR A 178 13.25 -11.02 1.18
CA THR A 178 12.00 -10.32 1.51
C THR A 178 11.37 -9.70 0.25
N GLY A 179 12.19 -9.13 -0.64
CA GLY A 179 11.73 -8.61 -1.92
C GLY A 179 11.21 -9.70 -2.88
N GLU A 180 11.90 -10.83 -2.95
CA GLU A 180 11.47 -12.00 -3.77
C GLU A 180 10.13 -12.56 -3.28
N VAL A 181 9.98 -12.72 -1.97
CA VAL A 181 8.72 -13.20 -1.37
C VAL A 181 7.60 -12.20 -1.58
N ASN A 182 7.87 -10.90 -1.45
CA ASN A 182 6.87 -9.89 -1.75
C ASN A 182 6.42 -9.92 -3.23
N LEU A 183 7.32 -10.20 -4.17
CA LEU A 183 6.94 -10.39 -5.58
C LEU A 183 5.96 -11.56 -5.74
N ALA A 184 6.23 -12.69 -5.10
CA ALA A 184 5.35 -13.85 -5.13
C ALA A 184 3.98 -13.55 -4.50
N VAL A 185 3.96 -12.87 -3.37
CA VAL A 185 2.71 -12.49 -2.67
C VAL A 185 1.90 -11.46 -3.47
N MET A 186 2.54 -10.47 -4.08
CA MET A 186 1.83 -9.55 -5.00
C MET A 186 1.25 -10.28 -6.20
N GLY A 187 1.98 -11.24 -6.78
CA GLY A 187 1.48 -12.09 -7.87
C GLY A 187 0.31 -12.98 -7.45
N LEU A 188 0.36 -13.50 -6.22
CA LEU A 188 -0.76 -14.25 -5.62
C LEU A 188 -2.01 -13.37 -5.48
N LEU A 189 -1.84 -12.13 -5.01
CA LEU A 189 -2.94 -11.17 -4.85
C LEU A 189 -3.50 -10.72 -6.20
N ASP A 190 -2.65 -10.47 -7.20
CA ASP A 190 -3.09 -10.15 -8.57
C ASP A 190 -3.95 -11.29 -9.14
N ALA A 191 -3.49 -12.54 -9.00
CA ALA A 191 -4.26 -13.72 -9.42
C ALA A 191 -5.55 -13.90 -8.62
N ALA A 192 -5.58 -13.56 -7.33
CA ALA A 192 -6.77 -13.60 -6.51
C ALA A 192 -7.80 -12.55 -6.94
N ASN A 193 -7.36 -11.31 -7.12
CA ASN A 193 -8.21 -10.19 -7.55
C ASN A 193 -8.77 -10.41 -8.96
N THR A 194 -7.91 -10.74 -9.93
CA THR A 194 -8.34 -10.97 -11.31
C THR A 194 -9.21 -12.20 -11.44
N GLY A 195 -8.94 -13.25 -10.66
CA GLY A 195 -9.76 -14.45 -10.60
C GLY A 195 -11.14 -14.22 -10.00
N ALA A 196 -11.26 -13.34 -9.01
CA ALA A 196 -12.53 -13.03 -8.32
C ALA A 196 -13.34 -11.94 -9.03
N PHE A 197 -12.67 -10.93 -9.61
CA PHE A 197 -13.33 -9.71 -10.08
C PHE A 197 -13.17 -9.45 -11.59
N GLY A 198 -12.40 -10.28 -12.28
CA GLY A 198 -12.07 -10.15 -13.71
C GLY A 198 -10.85 -9.25 -13.95
N THR A 199 -10.36 -9.23 -15.18
CA THR A 199 -9.25 -8.36 -15.59
C THR A 199 -9.72 -6.90 -15.63
N PRO A 200 -9.00 -5.96 -14.99
CA PRO A 200 -9.36 -4.55 -15.03
C PRO A 200 -9.42 -3.99 -16.46
N GLU A 201 -10.43 -3.17 -16.72
CA GLU A 201 -10.66 -2.52 -18.01
C GLU A 201 -10.60 -0.99 -17.84
N PRO A 202 -10.07 -0.24 -18.83
CA PRO A 202 -10.06 1.21 -18.80
C PRO A 202 -11.45 1.79 -18.54
N THR A 203 -11.58 2.55 -17.47
CA THR A 203 -12.87 3.07 -17.02
C THR A 203 -12.71 4.51 -16.56
N GLU A 204 -13.50 5.40 -17.17
CA GLU A 204 -13.62 6.79 -16.74
C GLU A 204 -14.53 6.85 -15.51
N VAL A 205 -14.08 7.52 -14.46
CA VAL A 205 -14.73 7.62 -13.15
C VAL A 205 -15.00 9.08 -12.84
N THR A 206 -16.27 9.42 -12.58
CA THR A 206 -16.67 10.78 -12.19
C THR A 206 -16.22 11.10 -10.76
N LEU A 207 -15.95 12.37 -10.51
CA LEU A 207 -15.77 12.93 -9.16
C LEU A 207 -17.04 13.59 -8.61
N ASP A 208 -18.11 13.68 -9.42
CA ASP A 208 -19.41 14.20 -8.97
C ASP A 208 -20.10 13.21 -8.03
N VAL A 209 -20.79 13.75 -7.02
CA VAL A 209 -21.60 12.96 -6.08
C VAL A 209 -23.08 13.27 -6.29
N GLU A 210 -23.86 12.26 -6.69
CA GLU A 210 -25.28 12.37 -6.91
C GLU A 210 -26.06 12.70 -5.62
N ALA A 211 -27.20 13.35 -5.76
CA ALA A 211 -28.13 13.58 -4.64
C ALA A 211 -28.62 12.25 -4.04
N GLY A 212 -28.86 12.22 -2.74
CA GLY A 212 -29.38 11.06 -2.01
C GLY A 212 -28.33 10.35 -1.13
N PRO A 213 -28.76 9.29 -0.43
CA PRO A 213 -27.91 8.56 0.50
C PRO A 213 -26.71 7.89 -0.21
N PHE A 214 -25.55 7.99 0.40
CA PHE A 214 -24.35 7.33 -0.12
C PHE A 214 -23.39 6.89 1.00
N ILE A 215 -22.46 6.01 0.65
CA ILE A 215 -21.36 5.52 1.49
C ILE A 215 -20.06 5.83 0.77
N VAL A 216 -19.05 6.31 1.50
CA VAL A 216 -17.66 6.37 1.02
C VAL A 216 -16.90 5.17 1.58
N ILE A 217 -16.32 4.35 0.71
CA ILE A 217 -15.45 3.24 1.09
C ILE A 217 -13.99 3.55 0.71
N THR A 218 -13.09 3.37 1.67
CA THR A 218 -11.66 3.68 1.51
C THR A 218 -10.80 2.53 2.00
N GLY A 219 -9.61 2.40 1.44
CA GLY A 219 -8.68 1.31 1.71
C GLY A 219 -8.34 0.52 0.44
N HIS A 220 -8.04 -0.78 0.59
CA HIS A 220 -7.52 -1.59 -0.50
C HIS A 220 -8.31 -2.88 -0.75
N ASP A 221 -9.07 -3.37 0.23
CA ASP A 221 -9.72 -4.69 0.15
C ASP A 221 -10.88 -4.71 -0.84
N LEU A 222 -10.70 -5.43 -1.96
CA LEU A 222 -11.72 -5.57 -3.00
C LEU A 222 -12.83 -6.56 -2.61
N GLY A 223 -12.59 -7.46 -1.65
CA GLY A 223 -13.61 -8.32 -1.06
C GLY A 223 -14.61 -7.51 -0.25
N ASP A 224 -14.14 -6.55 0.53
CA ASP A 224 -14.99 -5.69 1.34
C ASP A 224 -15.91 -4.80 0.49
N ILE A 225 -15.37 -4.16 -0.57
CA ILE A 225 -16.25 -3.39 -1.47
C ILE A 225 -17.26 -4.29 -2.19
N LYS A 226 -16.85 -5.50 -2.59
CA LYS A 226 -17.78 -6.47 -3.19
C LYS A 226 -18.94 -6.80 -2.25
N ALA A 227 -18.63 -7.15 -1.00
CA ALA A 227 -19.62 -7.46 0.02
C ALA A 227 -20.54 -6.25 0.33
N LEU A 228 -19.96 -5.03 0.36
CA LEU A 228 -20.74 -3.81 0.53
C LEU A 228 -21.70 -3.58 -0.65
N LEU A 229 -21.22 -3.75 -1.89
CA LEU A 229 -22.05 -3.58 -3.10
C LEU A 229 -23.20 -4.58 -3.13
N GLU A 230 -22.98 -5.83 -2.75
CA GLU A 230 -24.05 -6.84 -2.65
C GLU A 230 -25.11 -6.46 -1.61
N GLN A 231 -24.68 -5.96 -0.43
CA GLN A 231 -25.59 -5.58 0.64
C GLN A 231 -26.34 -4.26 0.38
N THR A 232 -25.79 -3.37 -0.45
CA THR A 232 -26.42 -2.09 -0.81
C THR A 232 -27.31 -2.18 -2.05
N GLU A 233 -27.29 -3.28 -2.80
CA GLU A 233 -28.09 -3.46 -4.00
C GLU A 233 -29.59 -3.31 -3.72
N GLY A 234 -30.25 -2.43 -4.48
CA GLY A 234 -31.69 -2.15 -4.30
C GLY A 234 -32.06 -1.37 -3.04
N ARG A 235 -31.09 -0.92 -2.22
CA ARG A 235 -31.35 -0.20 -0.97
C ARG A 235 -31.47 1.32 -1.15
N GLY A 236 -31.27 1.84 -2.36
CA GLY A 236 -31.30 3.30 -2.61
C GLY A 236 -30.10 4.05 -2.02
N VAL A 237 -28.97 3.38 -1.86
CA VAL A 237 -27.72 3.92 -1.35
C VAL A 237 -26.66 3.79 -2.43
N ASN A 238 -26.03 4.89 -2.81
CA ASN A 238 -24.89 4.90 -3.74
C ASN A 238 -23.59 4.63 -3.00
N VAL A 239 -22.60 4.06 -3.69
CA VAL A 239 -21.25 3.79 -3.16
C VAL A 239 -20.24 4.60 -3.97
N TYR A 240 -19.36 5.28 -3.26
CA TYR A 240 -18.23 6.04 -3.82
C TYR A 240 -16.93 5.50 -3.23
N THR A 241 -15.96 5.30 -4.09
CA THR A 241 -14.60 4.93 -3.66
C THR A 241 -13.82 6.15 -3.18
N HIS A 242 -12.78 5.93 -2.40
CA HIS A 242 -11.81 6.95 -2.00
C HIS A 242 -10.41 6.34 -1.99
N SER A 243 -9.41 7.14 -2.36
CA SER A 243 -7.99 6.76 -2.28
C SER A 243 -7.70 5.46 -3.04
N GLU A 244 -7.08 4.47 -2.41
CA GLU A 244 -6.68 3.20 -3.05
C GLU A 244 -7.86 2.30 -3.46
N MET A 245 -9.08 2.67 -3.15
CA MET A 245 -10.27 1.93 -3.62
C MET A 245 -10.69 2.34 -5.06
N LEU A 246 -10.18 3.44 -5.62
CA LEU A 246 -10.48 3.89 -6.99
C LEU A 246 -10.34 2.78 -8.06
N PRO A 247 -9.31 1.92 -8.05
CA PRO A 247 -9.16 0.86 -9.05
C PRO A 247 -10.29 -0.16 -9.10
N ALA A 248 -11.14 -0.25 -8.06
CA ALA A 248 -12.34 -1.11 -8.06
C ALA A 248 -13.25 -0.85 -9.27
N HIS A 249 -13.31 0.40 -9.76
CA HIS A 249 -14.08 0.77 -10.95
C HIS A 249 -13.57 0.13 -12.25
N GLY A 250 -12.35 -0.38 -12.29
CA GLY A 250 -11.81 -1.08 -13.45
C GLY A 250 -12.27 -2.55 -13.53
N TYR A 251 -12.62 -3.17 -12.40
CA TYR A 251 -12.92 -4.60 -12.34
C TYR A 251 -14.35 -4.90 -12.82
N PRO A 252 -14.56 -5.79 -13.83
CA PRO A 252 -15.88 -6.09 -14.40
C PRO A 252 -16.92 -6.51 -13.35
N GLU A 253 -16.54 -7.39 -12.40
CA GLU A 253 -17.45 -7.91 -11.38
C GLU A 253 -17.82 -6.89 -10.30
N LEU A 254 -17.11 -5.77 -10.19
CA LEU A 254 -17.43 -4.66 -9.30
C LEU A 254 -18.19 -3.55 -10.03
N LYS A 255 -17.73 -3.11 -11.20
CA LYS A 255 -18.37 -2.04 -11.95
C LYS A 255 -19.74 -2.41 -12.54
N LYS A 256 -20.11 -3.69 -12.53
CA LYS A 256 -21.46 -4.12 -12.93
C LYS A 256 -22.58 -3.62 -12.01
N TYR A 257 -22.26 -3.22 -10.77
CA TYR A 257 -23.21 -2.66 -9.83
C TYR A 257 -23.48 -1.19 -10.17
N PRO A 258 -24.71 -0.84 -10.60
CA PRO A 258 -25.00 0.51 -11.10
C PRO A 258 -24.97 1.60 -10.02
N HIS A 259 -24.96 1.22 -8.75
CA HIS A 259 -24.83 2.11 -7.61
C HIS A 259 -23.38 2.30 -7.12
N LEU A 260 -22.39 1.66 -7.74
CA LEU A 260 -21.00 2.07 -7.66
C LEU A 260 -20.80 3.25 -8.63
N LYS A 261 -20.82 4.48 -8.12
CA LYS A 261 -21.03 5.69 -8.93
C LYS A 261 -19.75 6.38 -9.37
N GLY A 262 -18.86 6.65 -8.43
CA GLY A 262 -17.69 7.47 -8.69
C GLY A 262 -16.68 7.42 -7.57
N ASN A 263 -15.70 8.33 -7.63
CA ASN A 263 -14.68 8.47 -6.62
C ASN A 263 -14.88 9.78 -5.84
N PHE A 264 -14.88 9.70 -4.52
CA PHE A 264 -14.98 10.82 -3.61
C PHE A 264 -13.59 11.26 -3.16
N GLY A 265 -13.24 12.51 -3.35
CA GLY A 265 -11.97 13.06 -2.89
C GLY A 265 -10.75 12.51 -3.62
N THR A 266 -9.61 12.55 -2.93
CA THR A 266 -8.30 12.24 -3.50
C THR A 266 -7.53 11.22 -2.63
N ALA A 267 -6.26 11.49 -2.30
CA ALA A 267 -5.44 10.61 -1.50
C ALA A 267 -5.67 10.80 0.02
N TRP A 268 -5.29 9.80 0.78
CA TRP A 268 -5.55 9.64 2.21
C TRP A 268 -5.19 10.85 3.10
N GLN A 269 -4.16 11.61 2.77
CA GLN A 269 -3.71 12.76 3.59
C GLN A 269 -4.71 13.93 3.57
N ASN A 270 -5.66 13.94 2.64
CA ASN A 270 -6.68 14.98 2.50
C ASN A 270 -7.98 14.68 3.26
N GLN A 271 -8.09 13.51 3.91
CA GLN A 271 -9.30 13.06 4.62
C GLN A 271 -9.89 14.12 5.56
N ARG A 272 -9.06 14.87 6.30
CA ARG A 272 -9.54 15.85 7.27
C ARG A 272 -10.32 17.02 6.65
N THR A 273 -10.00 17.36 5.41
CA THR A 273 -10.71 18.40 4.65
C THR A 273 -11.82 17.81 3.80
N GLU A 274 -11.57 16.70 3.12
CA GLU A 274 -12.51 16.08 2.20
C GLU A 274 -13.72 15.48 2.92
N PHE A 275 -13.51 14.85 4.09
CA PHE A 275 -14.61 14.28 4.88
C PHE A 275 -15.25 15.27 5.86
N ALA A 276 -14.80 16.52 5.91
CA ALA A 276 -15.36 17.51 6.81
C ALA A 276 -16.86 17.74 6.53
N ASN A 277 -17.71 17.43 7.52
CA ASN A 277 -19.17 17.56 7.47
C ASN A 277 -19.85 16.77 6.33
N ILE A 278 -19.20 15.74 5.78
CA ILE A 278 -19.80 14.88 4.75
C ILE A 278 -21.11 14.28 5.27
N PRO A 279 -22.23 14.32 4.50
CA PRO A 279 -23.50 13.73 4.91
C PRO A 279 -23.61 12.23 4.61
N ALA A 280 -22.53 11.48 4.85
CA ALA A 280 -22.42 10.05 4.55
C ALA A 280 -21.51 9.33 5.56
N PRO A 281 -21.71 8.05 5.83
CA PRO A 281 -20.73 7.24 6.55
C PRO A 281 -19.50 6.96 5.68
N ILE A 282 -18.37 6.75 6.36
CA ILE A 282 -17.09 6.43 5.76
C ILE A 282 -16.65 5.08 6.31
N LEU A 283 -16.45 4.10 5.44
CA LEU A 283 -15.99 2.75 5.80
C LEU A 283 -14.51 2.61 5.44
N PHE A 284 -13.67 2.40 6.46
CA PHE A 284 -12.26 2.08 6.30
C PHE A 284 -12.06 0.57 6.32
N THR A 285 -11.51 0.03 5.26
CA THR A 285 -11.24 -1.41 5.11
C THR A 285 -9.79 -1.77 5.43
N THR A 286 -8.88 -0.85 5.20
CA THR A 286 -7.44 -0.98 5.45
C THR A 286 -6.82 0.38 5.76
N ASN A 287 -5.47 0.47 5.77
CA ASN A 287 -4.79 1.76 5.82
C ASN A 287 -5.11 2.60 4.54
N CYS A 288 -4.97 3.89 4.48
CA CYS A 288 -4.43 4.74 5.55
C CYS A 288 -5.56 5.45 6.29
N LEU A 289 -5.77 5.11 7.55
CA LEU A 289 -6.66 5.86 8.43
C LEU A 289 -5.90 7.04 9.02
N MET A 290 -6.44 8.26 8.92
CA MET A 290 -6.02 9.38 9.76
C MET A 290 -6.90 9.45 11.01
N PRO A 291 -6.37 9.89 12.17
CA PRO A 291 -7.22 10.15 13.34
C PRO A 291 -8.42 11.01 12.96
N PRO A 292 -9.66 10.50 13.09
CA PRO A 292 -10.86 11.16 12.62
C PRO A 292 -11.07 12.54 13.26
N ALA A 293 -11.32 13.56 12.45
CA ALA A 293 -11.64 14.89 12.96
C ALA A 293 -13.08 14.95 13.49
N LYS A 294 -13.33 15.80 14.47
CA LYS A 294 -14.66 15.98 15.09
C LYS A 294 -15.78 16.25 14.07
N SER A 295 -15.45 16.82 12.92
CA SER A 295 -16.41 17.15 11.84
C SER A 295 -17.00 15.93 11.13
N TYR A 296 -16.42 14.73 11.31
CA TYR A 296 -16.88 13.49 10.69
C TYR A 296 -16.67 12.21 11.52
N ALA A 297 -16.08 12.33 12.72
CA ALA A 297 -15.75 11.14 13.54
C ALA A 297 -16.96 10.24 13.87
N ASP A 298 -18.16 10.84 14.01
CA ASP A 298 -19.42 10.13 14.26
C ASP A 298 -19.96 9.33 13.05
N ARG A 299 -19.26 9.36 11.92
CA ARG A 299 -19.62 8.73 10.65
C ARG A 299 -18.62 7.70 10.18
N VAL A 300 -17.53 7.52 10.94
CA VAL A 300 -16.46 6.58 10.61
C VAL A 300 -16.81 5.19 11.11
N PHE A 301 -16.59 4.20 10.24
CA PHE A 301 -16.65 2.77 10.53
C PHE A 301 -15.34 2.14 10.07
N THR A 302 -14.91 1.09 10.77
CA THR A 302 -13.70 0.33 10.43
C THR A 302 -14.04 -1.15 10.28
N THR A 303 -13.19 -1.89 9.58
CA THR A 303 -13.26 -3.36 9.49
C THR A 303 -11.86 -3.94 9.30
N GLY A 304 -11.68 -5.26 9.48
CA GLY A 304 -10.37 -5.91 9.37
C GLY A 304 -9.39 -5.41 10.42
N GLU A 305 -8.15 -5.17 10.02
CA GLU A 305 -7.06 -4.74 10.94
C GLU A 305 -7.13 -3.26 11.30
N VAL A 306 -7.95 -2.49 10.59
CA VAL A 306 -8.10 -1.05 10.84
C VAL A 306 -8.95 -0.82 12.08
N SER A 307 -8.40 -0.08 13.06
CA SER A 307 -9.12 0.27 14.27
C SER A 307 -8.72 1.64 14.79
N PHE A 308 -9.71 2.34 15.36
CA PHE A 308 -9.51 3.62 16.05
C PHE A 308 -10.40 3.66 17.30
N PRO A 309 -9.90 4.15 18.46
CA PRO A 309 -10.67 4.18 19.70
C PRO A 309 -12.03 4.87 19.56
N GLY A 310 -13.09 4.21 20.02
CA GLY A 310 -14.45 4.74 19.98
C GLY A 310 -15.12 4.73 18.60
N THR A 311 -14.51 4.14 17.58
CA THR A 311 -15.09 3.98 16.25
C THR A 311 -15.80 2.62 16.15
N PRO A 312 -17.06 2.56 15.65
CA PRO A 312 -17.73 1.29 15.36
C PRO A 312 -16.91 0.42 14.41
N HIS A 313 -16.71 -0.85 14.80
CA HIS A 313 -15.95 -1.82 14.03
C HIS A 313 -16.88 -2.92 13.50
N ILE A 314 -16.78 -3.19 12.20
CA ILE A 314 -17.51 -4.29 11.54
C ILE A 314 -16.69 -5.56 11.66
N GLY A 315 -17.29 -6.60 12.21
CA GLY A 315 -16.62 -7.88 12.47
C GLY A 315 -16.31 -8.70 11.22
N ALA A 316 -15.77 -9.89 11.46
CA ALA A 316 -15.38 -10.82 10.39
C ALA A 316 -16.55 -11.33 9.55
N ASP A 317 -17.79 -11.23 10.05
CA ASP A 317 -19.03 -11.56 9.33
C ASP A 317 -19.35 -10.55 8.23
N LYS A 318 -18.65 -9.40 8.20
CA LYS A 318 -18.83 -8.33 7.21
C LYS A 318 -20.28 -7.89 7.06
N ASP A 319 -21.04 -7.82 8.17
CA ASP A 319 -22.38 -7.24 8.16
C ASP A 319 -22.31 -5.71 8.13
N PHE A 320 -22.48 -5.14 6.94
CA PHE A 320 -22.46 -3.69 6.71
C PHE A 320 -23.81 -3.01 6.99
N THR A 321 -24.80 -3.72 7.55
CA THR A 321 -26.11 -3.15 7.92
C THR A 321 -26.00 -1.87 8.74
N PRO A 322 -25.09 -1.73 9.75
CA PRO A 322 -24.93 -0.48 10.49
C PRO A 322 -24.49 0.70 9.61
N VAL A 323 -23.60 0.46 8.65
CA VAL A 323 -23.10 1.49 7.71
C VAL A 323 -24.23 1.93 6.77
N ILE A 324 -24.98 0.97 6.22
CA ILE A 324 -26.13 1.22 5.33
C ILE A 324 -27.21 2.02 6.07
N LYS A 325 -27.55 1.61 7.29
CA LYS A 325 -28.52 2.33 8.12
C LYS A 325 -28.07 3.78 8.36
N ARG A 326 -26.79 3.99 8.67
CA ARG A 326 -26.24 5.33 8.89
C ARG A 326 -26.30 6.19 7.62
N ALA A 327 -26.07 5.63 6.44
CA ALA A 327 -26.21 6.33 5.17
C ALA A 327 -27.66 6.81 4.94
N LEU A 328 -28.63 5.96 5.19
CA LEU A 328 -30.06 6.30 5.07
C LEU A 328 -30.48 7.37 6.09
N GLU A 329 -29.98 7.31 7.32
CA GLU A 329 -30.25 8.32 8.34
C GLU A 329 -29.68 9.70 8.00
N LEU A 330 -28.48 9.75 7.43
CA LEU A 330 -27.81 10.99 7.02
C LEU A 330 -28.44 11.59 5.75
N GLY A 331 -29.02 10.75 4.88
CA GLY A 331 -29.79 11.16 3.70
C GLY A 331 -28.95 11.68 2.52
N GLY A 332 -27.66 11.88 2.68
CA GLY A 332 -26.78 12.37 1.62
C GLY A 332 -26.98 13.84 1.27
N TYR A 333 -26.48 14.25 0.11
CA TYR A 333 -26.68 15.60 -0.40
C TYR A 333 -28.08 15.77 -0.98
N SER A 334 -28.67 16.97 -0.83
CA SER A 334 -30.01 17.32 -1.40
C SER A 334 -29.96 17.52 -2.91
N GLU A 335 -28.78 17.80 -3.46
CA GLU A 335 -28.56 17.99 -4.91
C GLU A 335 -27.18 17.43 -5.28
N THR A 336 -26.98 17.13 -6.57
CA THR A 336 -25.68 16.65 -7.06
C THR A 336 -24.57 17.66 -6.78
N GLN A 337 -23.52 17.22 -6.12
CA GLN A 337 -22.32 18.03 -5.86
C GLN A 337 -21.29 17.77 -6.95
N ARG A 338 -20.67 18.84 -7.43
CA ARG A 338 -19.59 18.78 -8.41
C ARG A 338 -18.27 18.99 -7.71
N PHE A 339 -17.39 17.98 -7.81
CA PHE A 339 -16.05 18.03 -7.27
C PHE A 339 -15.01 17.96 -8.39
N THR A 340 -13.82 18.39 -8.08
CA THR A 340 -12.66 18.30 -8.97
C THR A 340 -11.47 17.70 -8.24
N GLY A 341 -10.58 17.08 -8.98
CA GLY A 341 -9.24 16.74 -8.48
C GLY A 341 -8.39 17.98 -8.23
N ILE A 342 -7.18 17.76 -7.79
CA ILE A 342 -6.29 18.87 -7.36
C ILE A 342 -5.84 19.79 -8.52
N ASN A 343 -5.96 19.33 -9.76
CA ASN A 343 -5.64 20.11 -10.96
C ASN A 343 -6.88 20.66 -11.68
N GLY A 344 -8.08 20.43 -11.14
CA GLY A 344 -9.34 20.97 -11.66
C GLY A 344 -10.10 20.02 -12.60
N GLY A 345 -9.60 18.81 -12.85
CA GLY A 345 -10.32 17.81 -13.61
C GLY A 345 -11.51 17.25 -12.82
N SER A 346 -12.64 16.97 -13.49
CA SER A 346 -13.87 16.43 -12.90
C SER A 346 -14.00 14.92 -13.05
N LYS A 347 -13.02 14.28 -13.68
CA LYS A 347 -12.98 12.85 -13.97
C LYS A 347 -11.55 12.33 -13.85
N VAL A 348 -11.44 11.05 -13.57
CA VAL A 348 -10.18 10.30 -13.57
C VAL A 348 -10.37 9.00 -14.35
N THR A 349 -9.30 8.39 -14.83
CA THR A 349 -9.38 7.10 -15.52
C THR A 349 -8.50 6.08 -14.78
N THR A 350 -9.04 4.87 -14.61
CA THR A 350 -8.34 3.73 -14.00
C THR A 350 -8.54 2.46 -14.84
N GLY A 351 -7.93 1.33 -14.44
CA GLY A 351 -8.19 0.04 -15.07
C GLY A 351 -7.19 -0.36 -16.16
N PHE A 352 -6.03 0.31 -16.25
CA PHE A 352 -4.93 -0.10 -17.14
C PHE A 352 -4.04 -1.17 -16.48
N GLY A 353 -4.66 -2.22 -15.92
CA GLY A 353 -3.92 -3.36 -15.38
C GLY A 353 -3.11 -4.08 -16.46
N GLN A 354 -2.20 -4.97 -16.04
CA GLN A 354 -1.28 -5.67 -16.95
C GLN A 354 -2.01 -6.36 -18.12
N GLY A 355 -3.13 -7.03 -17.87
CA GLY A 355 -3.89 -7.73 -18.91
C GLY A 355 -4.34 -6.78 -20.03
N THR A 356 -4.83 -5.60 -19.68
CA THR A 356 -5.23 -4.56 -20.62
C THR A 356 -4.04 -3.99 -21.38
N VAL A 357 -2.96 -3.59 -20.68
CA VAL A 357 -1.77 -3.01 -21.33
C VAL A 357 -1.09 -4.01 -22.25
N LEU A 358 -0.99 -5.28 -21.84
CA LEU A 358 -0.43 -6.33 -22.68
C LEU A 358 -1.29 -6.65 -23.90
N SER A 359 -2.60 -6.45 -23.85
CA SER A 359 -3.47 -6.64 -25.02
C SER A 359 -3.18 -5.67 -26.17
N ILE A 360 -2.60 -4.50 -25.89
CA ILE A 360 -2.17 -3.48 -26.87
C ILE A 360 -0.65 -3.43 -27.03
N ALA A 361 0.09 -4.41 -26.49
CA ALA A 361 1.56 -4.40 -26.55
C ALA A 361 2.11 -4.30 -27.97
N GLY A 362 1.45 -4.90 -28.97
CA GLY A 362 1.83 -4.78 -30.36
C GLY A 362 1.83 -3.33 -30.86
N ASP A 363 0.80 -2.57 -30.54
CA ASP A 363 0.68 -1.15 -30.92
C ASP A 363 1.73 -0.30 -30.19
N VAL A 364 2.00 -0.61 -28.92
CA VAL A 364 3.04 0.06 -28.13
C VAL A 364 4.42 -0.19 -28.71
N VAL A 365 4.75 -1.45 -29.03
CA VAL A 365 6.04 -1.82 -29.66
C VAL A 365 6.23 -1.14 -31.00
N GLU A 366 5.20 -1.11 -31.85
CA GLU A 366 5.24 -0.42 -33.13
C GLU A 366 5.42 1.10 -32.96
N ALA A 367 4.73 1.70 -31.98
CA ALA A 367 4.88 3.13 -31.68
C ALA A 367 6.29 3.49 -31.20
N VAL A 368 6.95 2.62 -30.43
CA VAL A 368 8.36 2.79 -30.05
C VAL A 368 9.28 2.64 -31.26
N LYS A 369 9.11 1.56 -32.07
CA LYS A 369 9.95 1.30 -33.25
C LYS A 369 9.86 2.41 -34.32
N THR A 370 8.69 3.06 -34.41
CA THR A 370 8.47 4.19 -35.35
C THR A 370 8.79 5.55 -34.75
N GLY A 371 9.32 5.59 -33.51
CA GLY A 371 9.71 6.82 -32.82
C GLY A 371 8.55 7.72 -32.36
N LYS A 372 7.32 7.18 -32.32
CA LYS A 372 6.16 7.90 -31.77
C LYS A 372 6.17 7.92 -30.25
N ILE A 373 6.68 6.85 -29.61
CA ILE A 373 6.95 6.80 -28.17
C ILE A 373 8.47 6.77 -27.99
N ARG A 374 8.99 7.80 -27.33
CA ARG A 374 10.40 7.92 -27.05
C ARG A 374 10.78 7.33 -25.69
N HIS A 375 9.91 7.48 -24.69
CA HIS A 375 10.22 7.11 -23.32
C HIS A 375 8.95 6.76 -22.52
N PHE A 376 9.13 5.90 -21.52
CA PHE A 376 8.14 5.56 -20.51
C PHE A 376 8.59 6.09 -19.15
N PHE A 377 7.65 6.59 -18.37
CA PHE A 377 7.88 6.94 -16.97
C PHE A 377 6.94 6.13 -16.08
N LEU A 378 7.47 5.48 -15.05
CA LEU A 378 6.67 5.01 -13.94
C LEU A 378 6.72 6.08 -12.84
N VAL A 379 5.65 6.87 -12.73
CA VAL A 379 5.51 7.94 -11.74
C VAL A 379 4.42 7.53 -10.77
N GLY A 380 4.75 7.18 -9.53
CA GLY A 380 3.74 6.66 -8.60
C GLY A 380 4.30 6.28 -7.24
N GLY A 381 3.54 5.47 -6.53
CA GLY A 381 3.82 5.05 -5.17
C GLY A 381 2.91 5.77 -4.17
N CYS A 382 3.29 5.83 -2.90
CA CYS A 382 2.46 6.47 -1.88
C CYS A 382 2.39 8.00 -2.07
N ASP A 383 1.31 8.61 -1.59
CA ASP A 383 1.25 10.05 -1.36
C ASP A 383 1.41 10.35 0.16
N GLY A 384 1.39 11.60 0.57
CA GLY A 384 1.54 11.99 1.96
C GLY A 384 1.38 13.50 2.19
N ALA A 385 1.33 13.86 3.48
CA ALA A 385 1.07 15.22 3.93
C ALA A 385 2.30 16.15 3.91
N ARG A 386 3.51 15.61 3.73
CA ARG A 386 4.74 16.40 3.73
C ARG A 386 4.80 17.34 2.53
N ASN A 387 5.33 18.54 2.73
CA ASN A 387 5.57 19.50 1.65
C ASN A 387 6.57 18.95 0.61
N GLY A 388 6.49 19.47 -0.62
CA GLY A 388 7.38 19.07 -1.71
C GLY A 388 6.81 18.01 -2.67
N ARG A 389 5.65 17.42 -2.36
CA ARG A 389 5.03 16.41 -3.21
C ARG A 389 4.40 16.97 -4.50
N ASN A 390 4.30 18.29 -4.65
CA ASN A 390 3.99 18.91 -5.95
C ASN A 390 5.03 18.62 -7.03
N TYR A 391 6.23 18.19 -6.63
CA TYR A 391 7.26 17.71 -7.56
C TYR A 391 6.68 16.71 -8.58
N TYR A 392 5.87 15.73 -8.15
CA TYR A 392 5.29 14.72 -9.05
C TYR A 392 4.28 15.30 -10.04
N THR A 393 3.48 16.27 -9.59
CA THR A 393 2.57 17.03 -10.47
C THR A 393 3.35 17.81 -11.53
N ASP A 394 4.38 18.54 -11.09
CA ASP A 394 5.16 19.41 -11.96
C ASP A 394 6.04 18.59 -12.92
N PHE A 395 6.56 17.43 -12.46
CA PHE A 395 7.28 16.48 -13.31
C PHE A 395 6.38 15.97 -14.45
N VAL A 396 5.19 15.48 -14.12
CA VAL A 396 4.24 14.94 -15.11
C VAL A 396 3.82 16.00 -16.12
N LYS A 397 3.54 17.25 -15.67
CA LYS A 397 3.17 18.36 -16.55
C LYS A 397 4.26 18.74 -17.55
N GLN A 398 5.51 18.47 -17.24
CA GLN A 398 6.67 18.81 -18.08
C GLN A 398 7.09 17.64 -18.99
N THR A 399 6.54 16.45 -18.83
CA THR A 399 6.88 15.32 -19.70
C THR A 399 6.51 15.63 -21.15
N PRO A 400 7.40 15.31 -22.13
CA PRO A 400 7.13 15.53 -23.55
C PRO A 400 5.91 14.73 -24.05
N SER A 401 5.25 15.21 -25.10
CA SER A 401 4.04 14.60 -25.65
C SER A 401 4.25 13.21 -26.26
N ASP A 402 5.49 12.87 -26.59
CA ASP A 402 5.92 11.57 -27.10
C ASP A 402 6.34 10.58 -25.99
N THR A 403 5.85 10.77 -24.78
CA THR A 403 6.11 9.90 -23.64
C THR A 403 4.82 9.35 -23.04
N VAL A 404 4.91 8.16 -22.44
CA VAL A 404 3.80 7.50 -21.72
C VAL A 404 4.14 7.44 -20.24
N ILE A 405 3.15 7.70 -19.40
CA ILE A 405 3.25 7.68 -17.94
C ILE A 405 2.40 6.53 -17.42
N LEU A 406 3.05 5.56 -16.78
CA LEU A 406 2.38 4.57 -15.95
C LEU A 406 2.31 5.12 -14.53
N THR A 407 1.17 4.95 -13.87
CA THR A 407 1.01 5.35 -12.47
C THR A 407 0.28 4.29 -11.68
N LEU A 408 0.46 4.30 -10.37
CA LEU A 408 -0.22 3.41 -9.43
C LEU A 408 -0.20 4.03 -8.03
N ALA A 409 -1.00 3.46 -7.13
CA ALA A 409 -1.12 3.84 -5.73
C ALA A 409 -1.60 5.30 -5.52
N CYS A 410 -1.55 5.82 -4.29
CA CYS A 410 -2.04 7.15 -3.94
C CYS A 410 -1.32 8.30 -4.67
N GLY A 411 -0.07 8.11 -5.07
CA GLY A 411 0.72 9.11 -5.80
C GLY A 411 0.06 9.59 -7.09
N LYS A 412 -0.77 8.76 -7.72
CA LYS A 412 -1.56 9.11 -8.91
C LYS A 412 -2.41 10.37 -8.74
N TYR A 413 -2.96 10.61 -7.54
CA TYR A 413 -3.84 11.74 -7.27
C TYR A 413 -3.18 13.11 -7.41
N ARG A 414 -1.86 13.14 -7.51
CA ARG A 414 -1.12 14.37 -7.81
C ARG A 414 -1.34 14.87 -9.25
N PHE A 415 -1.81 14.00 -10.16
CA PHE A 415 -1.91 14.34 -11.58
C PHE A 415 -2.94 13.52 -12.38
N ASN A 416 -3.66 12.56 -11.77
CA ASN A 416 -4.59 11.68 -12.52
C ASN A 416 -5.86 12.39 -13.03
N ASP A 417 -6.12 13.60 -12.55
CA ASP A 417 -7.18 14.49 -13.04
C ASP A 417 -6.73 15.43 -14.18
N LEU A 418 -5.47 15.30 -14.64
CA LEU A 418 -4.97 16.00 -15.82
C LEU A 418 -5.41 15.27 -17.10
N ASP A 419 -5.87 16.04 -18.09
CA ASP A 419 -6.02 15.54 -19.46
C ASP A 419 -4.68 15.67 -20.21
N LEU A 420 -3.93 14.59 -20.29
CA LEU A 420 -2.67 14.54 -21.05
C LEU A 420 -2.88 14.11 -22.51
N GLY A 421 -4.09 13.72 -22.90
CA GLY A 421 -4.41 13.22 -24.24
C GLY A 421 -3.75 11.90 -24.58
N CYS A 422 -3.59 11.65 -25.88
CA CYS A 422 -2.90 10.48 -26.42
C CYS A 422 -1.52 10.86 -26.99
N VAL A 423 -0.65 9.86 -27.13
CA VAL A 423 0.62 10.00 -27.85
C VAL A 423 0.31 10.42 -29.30
N PRO A 424 0.97 11.48 -29.84
CA PRO A 424 0.67 12.02 -31.16
C PRO A 424 0.67 10.96 -32.28
N GLY A 425 -0.41 10.90 -33.05
CA GLY A 425 -0.58 9.95 -34.15
C GLY A 425 -0.83 8.49 -33.70
N THR A 426 -1.30 8.32 -32.47
CA THR A 426 -1.76 7.02 -31.92
C THR A 426 -3.07 7.18 -31.15
N SER A 427 -3.67 6.06 -30.74
CA SER A 427 -4.78 6.01 -29.78
C SER A 427 -4.32 5.67 -28.35
N ILE A 428 -3.02 5.62 -28.11
CA ILE A 428 -2.43 5.22 -26.83
C ILE A 428 -2.53 6.43 -25.86
N PRO A 429 -3.27 6.33 -24.75
CA PRO A 429 -3.31 7.40 -23.75
C PRO A 429 -1.92 7.62 -23.16
N ARG A 430 -1.60 8.88 -22.84
CA ARG A 430 -0.33 9.22 -22.21
C ARG A 430 -0.26 8.90 -20.72
N LEU A 431 -1.41 8.74 -20.06
CA LEU A 431 -1.50 8.41 -18.64
C LEU A 431 -2.26 7.10 -18.47
N LEU A 432 -1.61 6.11 -17.87
CA LEU A 432 -2.12 4.76 -17.65
C LEU A 432 -2.09 4.46 -16.14
N ASP A 433 -3.26 4.49 -15.48
CA ASP A 433 -3.39 4.05 -14.08
C ASP A 433 -3.47 2.53 -14.02
N VAL A 434 -2.37 1.92 -13.58
CA VAL A 434 -2.21 0.46 -13.49
C VAL A 434 -3.04 -0.13 -12.33
N GLY A 435 -3.26 0.65 -11.25
CA GLY A 435 -4.09 0.18 -10.14
C GLY A 435 -3.65 0.63 -8.74
N GLN A 436 -3.83 -0.25 -7.76
CA GLN A 436 -3.41 -0.08 -6.37
C GLN A 436 -1.88 -0.24 -6.21
N CYS A 437 -1.37 -0.07 -4.99
CA CYS A 437 0.07 -0.24 -4.73
C CYS A 437 0.56 -1.68 -5.00
N ASN A 438 -0.25 -2.73 -4.72
CA ASN A 438 0.08 -4.12 -5.07
C ASN A 438 0.15 -4.36 -6.58
N ASP A 439 -0.51 -3.53 -7.41
CA ASP A 439 -0.44 -3.61 -8.86
C ASP A 439 0.92 -3.15 -9.42
N ALA A 440 1.89 -2.83 -8.53
CA ALA A 440 3.31 -2.82 -8.87
C ALA A 440 3.74 -4.14 -9.50
N TYR A 441 3.13 -5.28 -9.15
CA TYR A 441 3.30 -6.54 -9.85
C TYR A 441 2.96 -6.40 -11.34
N GLY A 442 1.81 -5.84 -11.65
CA GLY A 442 1.37 -5.60 -13.04
C GLY A 442 2.34 -4.67 -13.79
N ALA A 443 2.83 -3.62 -13.16
CA ALA A 443 3.83 -2.73 -13.76
C ALA A 443 5.15 -3.47 -14.07
N ILE A 444 5.59 -4.36 -13.18
CA ILE A 444 6.75 -5.23 -13.40
C ILE A 444 6.50 -6.18 -14.60
N GLN A 445 5.32 -6.81 -14.67
CA GLN A 445 4.98 -7.71 -15.78
C GLN A 445 4.94 -6.96 -17.12
N ILE A 446 4.43 -5.73 -17.16
CA ILE A 446 4.46 -4.87 -18.34
C ILE A 446 5.91 -4.59 -18.78
N ALA A 447 6.78 -4.22 -17.83
CA ALA A 447 8.18 -3.94 -18.12
C ALA A 447 8.93 -5.19 -18.64
N VAL A 448 8.70 -6.36 -18.02
CA VAL A 448 9.29 -7.64 -18.45
C VAL A 448 8.81 -8.02 -19.85
N ALA A 449 7.52 -7.86 -20.16
CA ALA A 449 6.98 -8.16 -21.48
C ALA A 449 7.54 -7.21 -22.56
N LEU A 450 7.68 -5.92 -22.27
CA LEU A 450 8.32 -4.96 -23.18
C LEU A 450 9.80 -5.30 -23.40
N ALA A 451 10.54 -5.63 -22.35
CA ALA A 451 11.94 -6.05 -22.46
C ALA A 451 12.08 -7.29 -23.36
N GLY A 452 11.20 -8.28 -23.19
CA GLY A 452 11.14 -9.45 -24.09
C GLY A 452 10.83 -9.09 -25.54
N ALA A 453 9.90 -8.16 -25.78
CA ALA A 453 9.54 -7.72 -27.14
C ALA A 453 10.65 -6.91 -27.85
N PHE A 454 11.52 -6.26 -27.06
CA PHE A 454 12.69 -5.53 -27.57
C PHE A 454 13.99 -6.35 -27.51
N GLU A 455 13.93 -7.59 -27.03
CA GLU A 455 15.09 -8.49 -26.85
C GLU A 455 16.22 -7.84 -26.02
N CYS A 456 15.84 -7.15 -24.92
CA CYS A 456 16.78 -6.45 -24.03
C CYS A 456 16.48 -6.75 -22.55
N GLY A 457 17.31 -6.27 -21.63
CA GLY A 457 17.03 -6.29 -20.21
C GLY A 457 16.05 -5.18 -19.81
N VAL A 458 15.38 -5.34 -18.65
CA VAL A 458 14.45 -4.31 -18.14
C VAL A 458 15.19 -2.97 -17.91
N ASN A 459 16.44 -3.01 -17.45
CA ASN A 459 17.27 -1.82 -17.26
C ASN A 459 17.73 -1.13 -18.56
N ASP A 460 17.56 -1.80 -19.70
CA ASP A 460 17.90 -1.26 -21.02
C ASP A 460 16.68 -0.64 -21.74
N LEU A 461 15.50 -0.78 -21.17
CA LEU A 461 14.29 -0.14 -21.69
C LEU A 461 14.38 1.40 -21.58
N PRO A 462 13.75 2.15 -22.49
CA PRO A 462 13.55 3.58 -22.32
C PRO A 462 12.49 3.85 -21.24
N LEU A 463 12.75 3.38 -20.02
CA LEU A 463 11.86 3.43 -18.87
C LEU A 463 12.60 4.02 -17.68
N SER A 464 12.03 5.06 -17.09
CA SER A 464 12.55 5.66 -15.85
C SER A 464 11.52 5.57 -14.73
N MET A 465 12.00 5.35 -13.51
CA MET A 465 11.17 5.24 -12.31
C MET A 465 11.35 6.46 -11.41
N VAL A 466 10.25 7.16 -11.16
CA VAL A 466 10.17 8.35 -10.30
C VAL A 466 9.16 8.05 -9.20
N LEU A 467 9.65 7.48 -8.11
CA LEU A 467 8.81 6.87 -7.09
C LEU A 467 8.70 7.73 -5.84
N SER A 468 7.51 7.72 -5.25
CA SER A 468 7.25 8.29 -3.94
C SER A 468 6.94 7.20 -2.92
N TRP A 469 7.45 7.37 -1.70
CA TRP A 469 7.19 6.43 -0.63
C TRP A 469 6.53 7.11 0.58
N TYR A 470 5.87 6.33 1.41
CA TYR A 470 5.29 6.80 2.65
C TYR A 470 5.39 5.74 3.76
N GLU A 471 4.98 4.50 3.49
CA GLU A 471 4.87 3.45 4.50
C GLU A 471 5.39 2.09 4.00
N GLN A 472 5.17 1.05 4.77
CA GLN A 472 5.83 -0.25 4.67
C GLN A 472 5.54 -1.00 3.35
N LYS A 473 4.37 -0.77 2.73
CA LYS A 473 4.09 -1.36 1.39
C LYS A 473 5.02 -0.77 0.32
N ALA A 474 5.39 0.49 0.43
CA ALA A 474 6.41 1.04 -0.47
C ALA A 474 7.80 0.44 -0.20
N VAL A 475 8.12 0.10 1.06
CA VAL A 475 9.38 -0.57 1.40
C VAL A 475 9.43 -1.96 0.77
N CYS A 476 8.41 -2.80 0.93
CA CYS A 476 8.44 -4.15 0.35
C CYS A 476 8.48 -4.12 -1.19
N ILE A 477 7.80 -3.16 -1.84
CA ILE A 477 7.89 -2.96 -3.29
C ILE A 477 9.31 -2.55 -3.70
N LEU A 478 9.95 -1.62 -2.98
CA LEU A 478 11.34 -1.26 -3.24
C LEU A 478 12.25 -2.49 -3.13
N LEU A 479 12.12 -3.29 -2.06
CA LEU A 479 12.90 -4.53 -1.92
C LEU A 479 12.66 -5.51 -3.08
N THR A 480 11.43 -5.58 -3.61
CA THR A 480 11.14 -6.36 -4.81
C THR A 480 11.91 -5.84 -6.03
N LEU A 481 11.93 -4.54 -6.26
CA LEU A 481 12.68 -3.95 -7.36
C LEU A 481 14.20 -4.24 -7.22
N LEU A 482 14.73 -4.18 -5.99
CA LEU A 482 16.12 -4.53 -5.72
C LEU A 482 16.40 -6.02 -5.97
N SER A 483 15.53 -6.92 -5.53
CA SER A 483 15.69 -8.36 -5.77
C SER A 483 15.67 -8.73 -7.26
N LEU A 484 14.99 -7.95 -8.08
CA LEU A 484 14.97 -8.06 -9.54
C LEU A 484 16.17 -7.38 -10.22
N GLY A 485 17.06 -6.73 -9.47
CA GLY A 485 18.21 -6.02 -10.02
C GLY A 485 17.84 -4.73 -10.77
N ILE A 486 16.68 -4.14 -10.51
CA ILE A 486 16.25 -2.89 -11.14
C ILE A 486 17.11 -1.74 -10.64
N GLN A 487 17.52 -0.86 -11.55
CA GLN A 487 18.42 0.25 -11.30
C GLN A 487 17.82 1.60 -11.74
N GLY A 488 18.42 2.70 -11.26
CA GLY A 488 18.09 4.04 -11.74
C GLY A 488 16.78 4.60 -11.19
N ILE A 489 16.48 4.33 -9.92
CA ILE A 489 15.24 4.78 -9.27
C ILE A 489 15.44 6.17 -8.65
N LYS A 490 14.64 7.17 -9.06
CA LYS A 490 14.47 8.43 -8.34
C LYS A 490 13.45 8.24 -7.22
N LEU A 491 13.88 8.41 -5.97
CA LEU A 491 13.05 8.16 -4.77
C LEU A 491 12.84 9.45 -3.97
N GLY A 492 11.60 9.74 -3.64
CA GLY A 492 11.27 10.94 -2.87
C GLY A 492 10.00 10.80 -2.00
N PRO A 493 9.61 11.89 -1.33
CA PRO A 493 10.27 13.19 -1.26
C PRO A 493 11.51 13.22 -0.36
N THR A 494 11.70 12.19 0.49
CA THR A 494 12.85 12.02 1.38
C THR A 494 13.36 10.60 1.30
N LEU A 495 14.59 10.36 1.72
CA LEU A 495 15.10 9.01 1.92
C LEU A 495 14.60 8.47 3.27
N PRO A 496 14.46 7.14 3.43
CA PRO A 496 14.00 6.54 4.67
C PRO A 496 14.95 6.79 5.85
N ALA A 497 14.41 7.24 6.98
CA ALA A 497 15.19 7.55 8.19
C ALA A 497 15.88 6.31 8.80
N PHE A 498 15.38 5.12 8.51
CA PHE A 498 15.93 3.86 9.01
C PHE A 498 17.06 3.29 8.14
N VAL A 499 17.44 3.95 7.05
CA VAL A 499 18.55 3.53 6.20
C VAL A 499 19.82 4.25 6.65
N SER A 500 20.82 3.47 7.09
CA SER A 500 22.12 3.99 7.51
C SER A 500 22.93 4.55 6.32
N PRO A 501 23.93 5.40 6.56
CA PRO A 501 24.79 5.90 5.49
C PRO A 501 25.48 4.81 4.67
N ASN A 502 25.97 3.73 5.33
CA ASN A 502 26.63 2.64 4.63
C ASN A 502 25.64 1.82 3.77
N VAL A 503 24.45 1.51 4.30
CA VAL A 503 23.41 0.83 3.53
C VAL A 503 22.93 1.73 2.38
N LEU A 504 22.80 3.05 2.59
CA LEU A 504 22.49 3.99 1.53
C LEU A 504 23.54 3.99 0.42
N ASN A 505 24.83 4.05 0.79
CA ASN A 505 25.93 3.99 -0.18
C ASN A 505 25.87 2.69 -1.00
N PHE A 506 25.61 1.56 -0.33
CA PHE A 506 25.40 0.28 -1.02
C PHE A 506 24.26 0.34 -2.04
N LEU A 507 23.13 0.95 -1.70
CA LEU A 507 21.97 1.13 -2.60
C LEU A 507 22.29 2.05 -3.77
N VAL A 508 23.03 3.14 -3.54
CA VAL A 508 23.46 4.06 -4.59
C VAL A 508 24.43 3.39 -5.56
N GLU A 509 25.44 2.70 -5.05
CA GLU A 509 26.49 2.09 -5.86
C GLU A 509 25.98 0.90 -6.69
N ASN A 510 25.11 0.05 -6.11
CA ASN A 510 24.67 -1.17 -6.77
C ASN A 510 23.38 -1.01 -7.56
N TYR A 511 22.48 -0.09 -7.15
CA TYR A 511 21.16 0.06 -7.74
C TYR A 511 20.90 1.46 -8.31
N ARG A 512 21.85 2.40 -8.20
CA ARG A 512 21.72 3.77 -8.69
C ARG A 512 20.47 4.48 -8.17
N ILE A 513 20.12 4.25 -6.89
CA ILE A 513 19.02 4.97 -6.25
C ILE A 513 19.50 6.40 -5.99
N ALA A 514 18.69 7.39 -6.39
CA ALA A 514 18.97 8.79 -6.17
C ALA A 514 17.74 9.51 -5.62
N PRO A 515 17.92 10.55 -4.79
CA PRO A 515 16.79 11.37 -4.36
C PRO A 515 16.23 12.16 -5.55
N THR A 516 14.94 12.52 -5.49
CA THR A 516 14.36 13.52 -6.39
C THR A 516 14.98 14.89 -6.12
N THR A 517 15.19 15.69 -7.16
CA THR A 517 15.76 17.05 -7.07
C THR A 517 14.73 18.10 -7.52
N THR A 518 14.85 18.64 -8.73
CA THR A 518 13.80 19.43 -9.35
C THR A 518 13.22 18.70 -10.57
N PRO A 519 11.93 18.89 -10.90
CA PRO A 519 11.32 18.24 -12.06
C PRO A 519 12.11 18.43 -13.35
N GLU A 520 12.60 19.64 -13.58
CA GLU A 520 13.36 20.03 -14.79
C GLU A 520 14.72 19.30 -14.86
N ALA A 521 15.44 19.26 -13.73
CA ALA A 521 16.76 18.64 -13.68
C ALA A 521 16.66 17.12 -13.81
N ASP A 522 15.71 16.50 -13.07
CA ASP A 522 15.50 15.05 -13.13
C ASP A 522 15.00 14.64 -14.52
N LEU A 523 14.08 15.40 -15.12
CA LEU A 523 13.58 15.11 -16.47
C LEU A 523 14.70 15.22 -17.53
N ALA A 524 15.56 16.24 -17.43
CA ALA A 524 16.71 16.38 -18.31
C ALA A 524 17.71 15.23 -18.17
N GLU A 525 17.99 14.80 -16.93
CA GLU A 525 18.86 13.64 -16.65
C GLU A 525 18.29 12.34 -17.24
N LEU A 526 16.99 12.11 -17.04
CA LEU A 526 16.34 10.85 -17.43
C LEU A 526 16.08 10.73 -18.94
N LEU A 527 16.01 11.84 -19.66
CA LEU A 527 15.81 11.84 -21.12
C LEU A 527 17.10 11.96 -21.93
N GLY A 528 18.22 12.30 -21.32
CA GLY A 528 19.55 12.43 -21.94
C GLY A 528 19.73 13.79 -22.59
#